data_7ee725bc4bf4f1b36ee2a99f321560d4
#
_entry.id   7ee725bc4bf4f1b36ee2a99f321560d4
#
_cell.length_a   1.000
_cell.length_b   1.000
_cell.length_c   1.000
_cell.angle_alpha   90.00
_cell.angle_beta   90.00
_cell.angle_gamma   90.00
#
_symmetry.space_group_name_H-M   'P 1'
#
loop_
_entity.id
_entity.type
_entity.pdbx_description
1 polymer ?
#
loop_
_entity_poly.entity_id
_entity_poly.type
_entity_poly.pdbx_seq_one_letter_code
_entity_poly.pdbx_strand_id
1 'polypeptide(L)' 'THEMAFARKIADQVLFMHRGKVWERGGPEILSSPQTAELRQFVASEL' A
#
# COMPACT_ATOMS: atom_id res chain seq x y z
N THR A 1 -2.07 13.82 8.63
CA THR A 1 -1.02 13.73 7.67
C THR A 1 -0.95 12.36 7.04
N HIS A 2 -0.14 12.27 6.04
CA HIS A 2 -0.03 11.03 5.29
C HIS A 2 0.88 10.02 5.93
N GLU A 3 1.42 10.29 7.08
CA GLU A 3 2.19 9.28 7.79
C GLU A 3 1.36 8.09 8.21
N MET A 4 0.05 8.23 8.15
CA MET A 4 -0.82 7.14 8.53
C MET A 4 -0.92 6.06 7.46
N ALA A 5 -0.38 6.32 6.29
CA ALA A 5 -0.41 5.35 5.21
C ALA A 5 0.93 5.33 4.48
N PHE A 6 1.49 4.17 4.26
CA PHE A 6 2.71 4.03 3.49
C PHE A 6 2.83 2.61 2.97
N ALA A 7 3.59 2.47 1.90
CA ALA A 7 3.86 1.17 1.31
C ALA A 7 5.33 0.84 1.52
N ARG A 8 5.61 -0.41 1.82
CA ARG A 8 6.96 -0.86 2.11
C ARG A 8 7.23 -2.17 1.40
N LYS A 9 8.38 -2.25 0.76
CA LYS A 9 8.79 -3.48 0.10
C LYS A 9 9.68 -4.27 1.04
N ILE A 10 9.31 -5.52 1.29
CA ILE A 10 10.10 -6.43 2.12
C ILE A 10 10.29 -7.69 1.31
N ALA A 11 11.55 -7.99 0.94
CA ALA A 11 11.87 -9.11 0.08
C ALA A 11 11.06 -8.99 -1.21
N ASP A 12 10.22 -9.97 -1.50
CA ASP A 12 9.42 -9.96 -2.72
C ASP A 12 7.99 -9.51 -2.48
N GLN A 13 7.73 -8.94 -1.30
CA GLN A 13 6.39 -8.52 -0.95
C GLN A 13 6.33 -7.03 -0.73
N VAL A 14 5.16 -6.46 -1.03
CA VAL A 14 4.86 -5.08 -0.71
C VAL A 14 3.80 -5.08 0.38
N LEU A 15 4.07 -4.35 1.44
CA LEU A 15 3.12 -4.18 2.54
C LEU A 15 2.59 -2.77 2.50
N PHE A 16 1.28 -2.64 2.45
CA PHE A 16 0.64 -1.35 2.55
C PHE A 16 0.10 -1.19 3.96
N MET A 17 0.64 -0.21 4.66
CA MET A 17 0.28 0.07 6.03
C MET A 17 -0.65 1.27 6.04
N HIS A 18 -1.69 1.18 6.86
CA HIS A 18 -2.66 2.24 6.97
C HIS A 18 -3.15 2.26 8.41
N ARG A 19 -2.98 3.39 9.07
CA ARG A 19 -3.37 3.58 10.47
C ARG A 19 -2.72 2.55 11.38
N GLY A 20 -1.44 2.26 11.12
CA GLY A 20 -0.68 1.35 11.96
C GLY A 20 -0.99 -0.11 11.76
N LYS A 21 -1.73 -0.45 10.73
CA LYS A 21 -2.09 -1.83 10.45
C LYS A 21 -1.71 -2.20 9.03
N VAL A 22 -1.45 -3.49 8.82
CA VAL A 22 -1.26 -3.99 7.47
C VAL A 22 -2.63 -4.01 6.80
N TRP A 23 -2.81 -3.14 5.82
CA TRP A 23 -4.08 -2.99 5.12
C TRP A 23 -4.18 -3.92 3.93
N GLU A 24 -3.07 -4.05 3.23
CA GLU A 24 -3.00 -4.91 2.06
C GLU A 24 -1.56 -5.38 1.88
N ARG A 25 -1.38 -6.59 1.42
CA ARG A 25 -0.04 -7.08 1.13
C ARG A 25 -0.09 -8.02 -0.06
N GLY A 26 1.03 -8.13 -0.74
CA GLY A 26 1.13 -9.00 -1.89
C GLY A 26 2.41 -8.71 -2.62
N GLY A 27 2.51 -9.19 -3.85
CA GLY A 27 3.66 -8.87 -4.67
C GLY A 27 3.56 -7.45 -5.22
N PRO A 28 4.54 -7.05 -6.04
CA PRO A 28 4.54 -5.70 -6.60
C PRO A 28 3.28 -5.37 -7.39
N GLU A 29 2.54 -6.38 -7.80
CA GLU A 29 1.33 -6.16 -8.59
C GLU A 29 0.24 -5.44 -7.81
N ILE A 30 0.31 -5.44 -6.47
CA ILE A 30 -0.73 -4.72 -5.71
C ILE A 30 -0.64 -3.22 -5.93
N LEU A 31 0.52 -2.73 -6.36
CA LEU A 31 0.65 -1.31 -6.68
C LEU A 31 0.07 -0.99 -8.06
N SER A 32 0.07 -1.98 -8.94
CA SER A 32 -0.54 -1.82 -10.27
C SER A 32 -2.03 -2.11 -10.25
N SER A 33 -2.44 -3.03 -9.39
CA SER A 33 -3.83 -3.46 -9.30
C SER A 33 -4.24 -3.52 -7.83
N PRO A 34 -4.40 -2.37 -7.18
CA PRO A 34 -4.76 -2.36 -5.76
C PRO A 34 -6.12 -3.00 -5.53
N GLN A 35 -6.22 -3.76 -4.45
CA GLN A 35 -7.45 -4.45 -4.10
C GLN A 35 -8.32 -3.62 -3.19
N THR A 36 -7.73 -2.72 -2.42
CA THR A 36 -8.50 -1.89 -1.49
C THR A 36 -8.60 -0.47 -2.03
N ALA A 37 -9.67 0.22 -1.65
CA ALA A 37 -9.84 1.61 -2.05
C ALA A 37 -8.75 2.48 -1.44
N GLU A 38 -8.32 2.15 -0.24
CA GLU A 38 -7.28 2.91 0.44
C GLU A 38 -5.97 2.84 -0.32
N LEU A 39 -5.56 1.65 -0.74
CA LEU A 39 -4.32 1.52 -1.49
C LEU A 39 -4.46 2.17 -2.86
N ARG A 40 -5.62 2.04 -3.48
CA ARG A 40 -5.84 2.66 -4.78
C ARG A 40 -5.67 4.16 -4.71
N GLN A 41 -6.20 4.76 -3.67
CA GLN A 41 -6.07 6.19 -3.48
C GLN A 41 -4.64 6.58 -3.14
N PHE A 42 -3.95 5.76 -2.37
CA PHE A 42 -2.56 5.99 -2.04
C PHE A 42 -1.69 6.00 -3.30
N VAL A 43 -1.88 5.01 -4.16
CA VAL A 43 -1.11 4.92 -5.39
C VAL A 43 -1.39 6.15 -6.28
N ALA A 44 -2.64 6.57 -6.33
CA ALA A 44 -3.01 7.69 -7.19
C ALA A 44 -2.41 9.00 -6.70
N SER A 45 -2.24 9.17 -5.39
CA SER A 45 -1.78 10.45 -4.87
C SER A 45 -0.32 10.46 -4.45
N GLU A 46 0.26 9.30 -4.11
CA GLU A 46 1.63 9.24 -3.60
C GLU A 46 2.61 8.65 -4.60
N LEU A 47 2.14 7.91 -5.53
CA LEU A 47 2.97 7.34 -6.56
C LEU A 47 2.55 7.89 -7.91
#